data_61673ae269848d55df974bbd78d42189
#
_entry.id   61673ae269848d55df974bbd78d42189
#
_cell.length_a   1.000
_cell.length_b   1.000
_cell.length_c   1.000
_cell.angle_alpha   90.00
_cell.angle_beta   90.00
_cell.angle_gamma   90.00
#
_symmetry.space_group_name_H-M   'P 1'
#
loop_
_entity.id
_entity.type
_entity.pdbx_description
1 polymer ?
#
loop_
_entity_poly.entity_id
_entity_poly.type
_entity_poly.pdbx_seq_one_letter_code
_entity_poly.pdbx_strand_id
1 'polypeptide(L)'
;MNERNKLKQNKILRNITLALLVIALVTAAALATCIITVYFTQRAQEKAQAESEDALVYIENNQGAGRRNEASILNASKQEQPDEPANTPPSSVTVDDFQINDSLAVLDPGINIYSTSAVMIERESGRTVYSKEPMRSTYPASLTKIMTAIVGLELCPDLNATVHITDAMLSGLLEADASVAGFLSGEEVQYIDLFYGLMLASGADAANAIAISLCGSTDEFVICMNDMALKLGMVSTNYTNVTGLHDVKMRTTATDIALLLDYALDNETFRNIITKQSYTTAATNMHENGLTVYGTMFSMLPQTEFDNGAVILGGKTGTTTPAGQCLASFASLDGQEYI
;
A
#
# COMPACT_ATOMS: atom_id res chain seq x y z
N MET A 1 66.77 -16.32 -35.46
CA MET A 1 65.81 -16.07 -34.39
C MET A 1 65.09 -17.39 -34.06
N ASN A 2 65.29 -17.88 -32.85
CA ASN A 2 65.00 -19.30 -32.48
C ASN A 2 63.46 -19.52 -32.44
N GLU A 3 62.94 -20.61 -32.99
CA GLU A 3 61.50 -20.94 -33.05
C GLU A 3 60.76 -20.78 -31.72
N ARG A 4 61.44 -21.08 -30.63
CA ARG A 4 60.90 -20.86 -29.24
C ARG A 4 60.59 -19.40 -28.94
N ASN A 5 61.31 -18.45 -29.51
CA ASN A 5 61.02 -17.01 -29.30
C ASN A 5 59.83 -16.54 -30.13
N LYS A 6 59.63 -17.09 -31.32
CA LYS A 6 58.44 -16.81 -32.14
C LYS A 6 57.18 -17.35 -31.49
N LEU A 7 57.23 -18.54 -30.92
CA LEU A 7 56.08 -19.11 -30.18
C LEU A 7 55.72 -18.30 -28.96
N LYS A 8 56.70 -17.83 -28.15
CA LYS A 8 56.48 -16.96 -27.03
C LYS A 8 55.85 -15.59 -27.43
N GLN A 9 56.35 -14.98 -28.46
CA GLN A 9 55.80 -13.72 -28.98
C GLN A 9 54.34 -13.88 -29.48
N ASN A 10 54.03 -14.95 -30.19
CA ASN A 10 52.66 -15.24 -30.65
C ASN A 10 51.68 -15.47 -29.47
N LYS A 11 52.15 -16.13 -28.39
CA LYS A 11 51.36 -16.36 -27.18
C LYS A 11 51.06 -15.06 -26.42
N ILE A 12 52.05 -14.19 -26.30
CA ILE A 12 51.93 -12.85 -25.71
C ILE A 12 50.96 -11.99 -26.53
N LEU A 13 51.11 -11.95 -27.85
CA LEU A 13 50.26 -11.16 -28.75
C LEU A 13 48.79 -11.63 -28.65
N ARG A 14 48.57 -12.96 -28.66
CA ARG A 14 47.23 -13.54 -28.50
C ARG A 14 46.60 -13.17 -27.14
N ASN A 15 47.36 -13.19 -26.07
CA ASN A 15 46.85 -12.81 -24.74
C ASN A 15 46.52 -11.31 -24.66
N ILE A 16 47.32 -10.44 -25.28
CA ILE A 16 47.04 -9.02 -25.38
C ILE A 16 45.77 -8.76 -26.18
N THR A 17 45.62 -9.43 -27.32
CA THR A 17 44.42 -9.31 -28.17
C THR A 17 43.17 -9.78 -27.42
N LEU A 18 43.26 -10.87 -26.67
CA LEU A 18 42.14 -11.37 -25.86
C LEU A 18 41.79 -10.40 -24.75
N ALA A 19 42.76 -9.82 -24.05
CA ALA A 19 42.54 -8.82 -23.02
C ALA A 19 41.88 -7.54 -23.54
N LEU A 20 42.31 -7.06 -24.74
CA LEU A 20 41.72 -5.89 -25.38
C LEU A 20 40.26 -6.17 -25.81
N LEU A 21 39.98 -7.39 -26.28
CA LEU A 21 38.62 -7.82 -26.67
C LEU A 21 37.69 -7.89 -25.47
N VAL A 22 38.16 -8.38 -24.33
CA VAL A 22 37.39 -8.39 -23.06
C VAL A 22 37.13 -6.97 -22.57
N ILE A 23 38.14 -6.09 -22.61
CA ILE A 23 37.95 -4.67 -22.24
C ILE A 23 36.91 -3.99 -23.14
N ALA A 24 36.97 -4.23 -24.45
CA ALA A 24 36.00 -3.67 -25.40
C ALA A 24 34.57 -4.17 -25.16
N LEU A 25 34.39 -5.45 -24.81
CA LEU A 25 33.10 -6.03 -24.46
C LEU A 25 32.54 -5.44 -23.14
N VAL A 26 33.37 -5.28 -22.11
CA VAL A 26 32.98 -4.70 -20.83
C VAL A 26 32.59 -3.23 -20.99
N THR A 27 33.36 -2.45 -21.77
CA THR A 27 33.02 -1.05 -22.05
C THR A 27 31.75 -0.90 -22.87
N ALA A 28 31.53 -1.76 -23.86
CA ALA A 28 30.29 -1.78 -24.65
C ALA A 28 29.07 -2.12 -23.80
N ALA A 29 29.18 -3.10 -22.88
CA ALA A 29 28.11 -3.45 -21.94
C ALA A 29 27.80 -2.30 -20.98
N ALA A 30 28.83 -1.63 -20.42
CA ALA A 30 28.66 -0.48 -19.56
C ALA A 30 27.99 0.70 -20.30
N LEU A 31 28.36 0.96 -21.55
CA LEU A 31 27.73 1.98 -22.38
C LEU A 31 26.26 1.66 -22.66
N ALA A 32 25.96 0.42 -22.99
CA ALA A 32 24.58 -0.04 -23.22
C ALA A 32 23.72 0.14 -21.98
N THR A 33 24.25 -0.23 -20.80
CA THR A 33 23.55 -0.03 -19.52
C THR A 33 23.30 1.45 -19.24
N CYS A 34 24.29 2.31 -19.50
CA CYS A 34 24.17 3.75 -19.34
C CYS A 34 23.11 4.36 -20.26
N ILE A 35 23.09 3.96 -21.55
CA ILE A 35 22.08 4.40 -22.53
C ILE A 35 20.68 3.95 -22.11
N ILE A 36 20.51 2.71 -21.66
CA ILE A 36 19.24 2.16 -21.20
C ILE A 36 18.75 2.96 -19.97
N THR A 37 19.63 3.23 -19.01
CA THR A 37 19.29 4.02 -17.82
C THR A 37 18.86 5.44 -18.19
N VAL A 38 19.60 6.12 -19.05
CA VAL A 38 19.25 7.47 -19.54
C VAL A 38 17.90 7.47 -20.28
N TYR A 39 17.67 6.48 -21.14
CA TYR A 39 16.41 6.35 -21.88
C TYR A 39 15.20 6.19 -20.93
N PHE A 40 15.31 5.30 -19.94
CA PHE A 40 14.22 5.10 -18.96
C PHE A 40 14.02 6.31 -18.07
N THR A 41 15.09 6.99 -17.65
CA THR A 41 15.00 8.22 -16.87
C THR A 41 14.31 9.35 -17.64
N GLN A 42 14.67 9.52 -18.92
CA GLN A 42 14.08 10.53 -19.80
C GLN A 42 12.59 10.25 -20.04
N ARG A 43 12.24 9.00 -20.29
CA ARG A 43 10.84 8.59 -20.49
C ARG A 43 10.00 8.74 -19.22
N ALA A 44 10.58 8.50 -18.04
CA ALA A 44 9.90 8.75 -16.77
C ALA A 44 9.68 10.26 -16.53
N GLN A 45 10.62 11.12 -16.91
CA GLN A 45 10.46 12.57 -16.85
C GLN A 45 9.40 13.09 -17.81
N GLU A 46 9.37 12.61 -19.05
CA GLU A 46 8.36 12.97 -20.06
C GLU A 46 6.95 12.58 -19.57
N LYS A 47 6.81 11.38 -18.99
CA LYS A 47 5.54 10.93 -18.40
C LYS A 47 5.11 11.78 -17.21
N ALA A 48 6.02 12.11 -16.30
CA ALA A 48 5.73 12.97 -15.15
C ALA A 48 5.35 14.40 -15.58
N GLN A 49 5.93 14.90 -16.67
CA GLN A 49 5.62 16.22 -17.20
C GLN A 49 4.24 16.25 -17.87
N ALA A 50 3.88 15.23 -18.64
CA ALA A 50 2.56 15.07 -19.23
C ALA A 50 1.46 14.95 -18.15
N GLU A 51 1.71 14.17 -17.09
CA GLU A 51 0.79 14.03 -15.94
C GLU A 51 0.62 15.36 -15.18
N SER A 52 1.67 16.21 -15.12
CA SER A 52 1.60 17.53 -14.50
C SER A 52 0.82 18.54 -15.35
N GLU A 53 0.92 18.48 -16.67
CA GLU A 53 0.15 19.32 -17.61
C GLU A 53 -1.34 18.95 -17.57
N ASP A 54 -1.67 17.66 -17.55
CA ASP A 54 -3.06 17.20 -17.40
C ASP A 54 -3.68 17.61 -16.06
N ALA A 55 -2.90 17.60 -14.97
CA ALA A 55 -3.34 18.07 -13.67
C ALA A 55 -3.64 19.59 -13.66
N LEU A 56 -2.84 20.39 -14.36
CA LEU A 56 -3.06 21.83 -14.49
C LEU A 56 -4.32 22.14 -15.30
N VAL A 57 -4.54 21.44 -16.40
CA VAL A 57 -5.75 21.59 -17.24
C VAL A 57 -7.01 21.20 -16.45
N TYR A 58 -6.93 20.17 -15.60
CA TYR A 58 -8.04 19.77 -14.72
C TYR A 58 -8.37 20.84 -13.66
N ILE A 59 -7.36 21.49 -13.07
CA ILE A 59 -7.53 22.56 -12.08
C ILE A 59 -8.17 23.79 -12.74
N GLU A 60 -7.72 24.19 -13.92
CA GLU A 60 -8.30 25.32 -14.65
C GLU A 60 -9.76 25.09 -15.05
N ASN A 61 -10.10 23.88 -15.51
CA ASN A 61 -11.48 23.53 -15.90
C ASN A 61 -12.45 23.46 -14.72
N ASN A 62 -11.98 23.12 -13.50
CA ASN A 62 -12.84 23.03 -12.32
C ASN A 62 -12.96 24.32 -11.51
N GLN A 63 -12.09 25.32 -11.67
CA GLN A 63 -12.26 26.63 -11.04
C GLN A 63 -13.47 27.40 -11.56
N GLY A 64 -13.98 27.05 -12.77
CA GLY A 64 -15.21 27.62 -13.35
C GLY A 64 -16.51 26.98 -12.84
N ALA A 65 -16.47 25.76 -12.29
CA ALA A 65 -17.66 25.01 -11.85
C ALA A 65 -18.05 25.29 -10.38
N GLY A 66 -17.10 25.65 -9.53
CA GLY A 66 -17.32 25.86 -8.08
C GLY A 66 -18.22 27.06 -7.73
N ARG A 67 -18.42 28.01 -8.65
CA ARG A 67 -19.22 29.22 -8.37
C ARG A 67 -20.72 29.09 -8.64
N ARG A 68 -21.21 27.98 -9.19
CA ARG A 68 -22.65 27.81 -9.52
C ARG A 68 -23.43 26.94 -8.54
N ASN A 69 -22.82 26.22 -7.63
CA ASN A 69 -23.52 25.28 -6.74
C ASN A 69 -23.81 25.78 -5.31
N GLU A 70 -23.28 26.94 -4.89
CA GLU A 70 -23.54 27.45 -3.53
C GLU A 70 -24.95 27.98 -3.30
N ALA A 71 -25.70 28.27 -4.39
CA ALA A 71 -27.04 28.84 -4.26
C ALA A 71 -28.20 27.81 -4.19
N SER A 72 -27.96 26.52 -4.42
CA SER A 72 -29.01 25.48 -4.45
C SER A 72 -29.06 24.55 -3.22
N ILE A 73 -28.10 24.63 -2.30
CA ILE A 73 -28.00 23.70 -1.15
C ILE A 73 -28.75 24.24 0.10
N LEU A 74 -29.15 25.50 0.11
CA LEU A 74 -29.78 26.15 1.29
C LEU A 74 -31.28 25.88 1.49
N ASN A 75 -31.97 25.12 0.61
CA ASN A 75 -33.44 24.97 0.65
C ASN A 75 -33.99 23.54 0.82
N ALA A 76 -33.16 22.52 1.17
CA ALA A 76 -33.61 21.13 1.26
C ALA A 76 -33.33 20.45 2.60
N SER A 77 -33.55 21.10 3.73
CA SER A 77 -33.46 20.45 5.04
C SER A 77 -34.61 20.81 5.97
N LYS A 78 -35.73 20.15 5.76
CA LYS A 78 -36.77 19.93 6.81
C LYS A 78 -37.72 18.83 6.34
N GLN A 79 -37.42 17.58 6.71
CA GLN A 79 -38.41 16.51 6.92
C GLN A 79 -37.90 15.53 7.96
N GLU A 80 -38.77 15.24 8.93
CA GLU A 80 -38.57 14.42 10.10
C GLU A 80 -38.38 12.94 9.77
N GLN A 81 -37.50 12.27 10.52
CA GLN A 81 -37.21 10.85 10.45
C GLN A 81 -37.85 10.11 11.65
N PRO A 82 -38.37 8.88 11.50
CA PRO A 82 -38.83 8.06 12.60
C PRO A 82 -37.65 7.30 13.26
N ASP A 83 -37.78 7.09 14.55
CA ASP A 83 -36.81 6.41 15.44
C ASP A 83 -36.55 4.95 15.03
N GLU A 84 -35.26 4.58 14.85
CA GLU A 84 -34.76 3.24 14.81
C GLU A 84 -33.81 2.96 15.99
N PRO A 85 -33.77 1.73 16.56
CA PRO A 85 -33.07 1.48 17.82
C PRO A 85 -31.56 1.48 17.66
N ALA A 86 -30.90 2.21 18.55
CA ALA A 86 -29.46 2.36 18.62
C ALA A 86 -28.73 1.01 18.79
N ASN A 87 -28.01 0.61 17.75
CA ASN A 87 -26.92 -0.34 17.85
C ASN A 87 -25.63 0.48 17.91
N THR A 88 -25.13 0.74 19.10
CA THR A 88 -23.90 1.51 19.31
C THR A 88 -22.71 0.61 18.99
N PRO A 89 -21.88 0.92 17.98
CA PRO A 89 -20.58 0.26 17.82
C PRO A 89 -19.67 0.65 18.99
N PRO A 90 -18.69 -0.20 19.34
CA PRO A 90 -17.70 0.14 20.37
C PRO A 90 -17.01 1.45 20.01
N SER A 91 -16.69 2.28 21.02
CA SER A 91 -16.14 3.61 20.85
C SER A 91 -14.85 3.57 20.03
N SER A 92 -14.98 3.91 18.74
CA SER A 92 -13.85 4.18 17.88
C SER A 92 -13.20 5.49 18.34
N VAL A 93 -11.89 5.48 18.53
CA VAL A 93 -11.07 6.67 18.74
C VAL A 93 -11.24 7.57 17.51
N THR A 94 -11.60 8.83 17.72
CA THR A 94 -11.78 9.82 16.63
C THR A 94 -10.54 10.70 16.52
N VAL A 95 -10.43 11.51 15.44
CA VAL A 95 -9.32 12.47 15.27
C VAL A 95 -9.15 13.38 16.49
N ASP A 96 -10.27 13.73 17.16
CA ASP A 96 -10.24 14.56 18.36
C ASP A 96 -9.65 13.84 19.58
N ASP A 97 -9.65 12.49 19.58
CA ASP A 97 -9.04 11.67 20.62
C ASP A 97 -7.53 11.52 20.41
N PHE A 98 -7.03 11.63 19.18
CA PHE A 98 -5.61 11.72 18.91
C PHE A 98 -5.10 13.11 19.28
N GLN A 99 -4.61 13.25 20.50
CA GLN A 99 -3.93 14.47 20.94
C GLN A 99 -2.58 14.61 20.22
N ILE A 100 -2.60 15.03 18.96
CA ILE A 100 -1.38 15.41 18.22
C ILE A 100 -0.90 16.72 18.83
N ASN A 101 -0.13 16.59 19.88
CA ASN A 101 0.49 17.75 20.52
C ASN A 101 1.91 17.89 20.01
N ASP A 102 2.10 18.72 18.98
CA ASP A 102 3.41 19.07 18.41
C ASP A 102 4.35 19.66 19.48
N SER A 103 3.86 20.05 20.64
CA SER A 103 4.62 20.62 21.75
C SER A 103 4.99 19.61 22.85
N LEU A 104 4.44 18.39 22.86
CA LEU A 104 4.93 17.34 23.73
C LEU A 104 6.31 16.92 23.22
N ALA A 105 7.28 17.01 24.13
CA ALA A 105 8.64 16.57 23.88
C ALA A 105 8.60 15.20 23.21
N VAL A 106 8.68 15.22 21.90
CA VAL A 106 8.92 14.06 21.07
C VAL A 106 10.10 13.36 21.71
N LEU A 107 9.92 12.11 22.10
CA LEU A 107 11.05 11.30 22.53
C LEU A 107 12.09 11.41 21.41
N ASP A 108 13.22 12.04 21.68
CA ASP A 108 14.35 11.95 20.78
C ASP A 108 14.75 10.46 20.78
N PRO A 109 14.46 9.71 19.71
CA PRO A 109 14.71 8.27 19.71
C PRO A 109 16.22 7.96 19.75
N GLY A 110 17.09 9.01 19.75
CA GLY A 110 18.54 8.84 19.64
C GLY A 110 18.97 8.19 18.33
N ILE A 111 18.03 7.97 17.40
CA ILE A 111 18.24 7.36 16.09
C ILE A 111 17.72 8.30 14.99
N ASN A 112 18.34 8.22 13.83
CA ASN A 112 17.89 9.01 12.69
C ASN A 112 16.73 8.28 11.98
N ILE A 113 15.50 8.84 12.06
CA ILE A 113 14.36 8.36 11.32
C ILE A 113 14.36 8.99 9.93
N TYR A 114 14.63 8.19 8.90
CA TYR A 114 14.75 8.64 7.51
C TYR A 114 13.42 8.93 6.85
N SER A 115 12.28 8.42 7.37
CA SER A 115 10.95 8.72 6.85
C SER A 115 10.71 10.23 6.78
N THR A 116 10.04 10.69 5.73
CA THR A 116 9.63 12.10 5.57
C THR A 116 8.44 12.47 6.45
N SER A 117 7.62 11.48 6.79
CA SER A 117 6.47 11.60 7.68
C SER A 117 6.38 10.37 8.55
N ALA A 118 6.09 10.53 9.84
CA ALA A 118 5.89 9.44 10.78
C ALA A 118 5.03 9.89 11.97
N VAL A 119 4.28 8.95 12.53
CA VAL A 119 3.57 9.11 13.80
C VAL A 119 3.65 7.79 14.57
N MET A 120 3.74 7.87 15.89
CA MET A 120 3.59 6.73 16.81
C MET A 120 2.59 7.09 17.90
N ILE A 121 1.61 6.25 18.06
CA ILE A 121 0.46 6.48 18.96
C ILE A 121 0.32 5.29 19.90
N GLU A 122 0.13 5.55 21.17
CA GLU A 122 -0.29 4.58 22.18
C GLU A 122 -1.80 4.37 22.04
N ARG A 123 -2.23 3.14 21.70
CA ARG A 123 -3.62 2.86 21.30
C ARG A 123 -4.65 3.19 22.37
N GLU A 124 -4.42 2.75 23.62
CA GLU A 124 -5.41 2.86 24.68
C GLU A 124 -5.71 4.31 25.06
N SER A 125 -4.68 5.15 25.10
CA SER A 125 -4.81 6.56 25.49
C SER A 125 -5.00 7.52 24.32
N GLY A 126 -4.76 7.09 23.06
CA GLY A 126 -4.69 7.95 21.88
C GLY A 126 -3.49 8.91 21.89
N ARG A 127 -2.58 8.78 22.86
CA ARG A 127 -1.46 9.70 23.04
C ARG A 127 -0.39 9.53 21.98
N THR A 128 -0.04 10.63 21.32
CA THR A 128 1.11 10.65 20.41
C THR A 128 2.42 10.52 21.19
N VAL A 129 3.19 9.47 20.89
CA VAL A 129 4.50 9.18 21.48
C VAL A 129 5.62 9.78 20.65
N TYR A 130 5.47 9.78 19.32
CA TYR A 130 6.40 10.36 18.37
C TYR A 130 5.67 10.95 17.16
N SER A 131 6.15 12.08 16.67
CA SER A 131 5.64 12.64 15.41
C SER A 131 6.75 13.33 14.61
N LYS A 132 6.66 13.22 13.30
CA LYS A 132 7.48 13.92 12.32
C LYS A 132 6.63 14.24 11.10
N GLU A 133 6.29 15.49 10.92
CA GLU A 133 5.40 15.95 9.83
C GLU A 133 4.16 15.03 9.64
N PRO A 134 3.40 14.69 10.72
CA PRO A 134 2.40 13.64 10.69
C PRO A 134 1.22 13.97 9.77
N MET A 135 0.96 15.25 9.50
CA MET A 135 -0.10 15.75 8.61
C MET A 135 0.41 16.03 7.19
N ARG A 136 1.66 15.71 6.88
CA ARG A 136 2.21 15.87 5.54
C ARG A 136 1.43 14.99 4.54
N SER A 137 0.92 15.63 3.48
CA SER A 137 0.27 14.90 2.38
C SER A 137 1.28 14.00 1.66
N THR A 138 0.92 12.72 1.51
CA THR A 138 1.75 11.69 0.88
C THR A 138 0.90 10.70 0.11
N TYR A 139 1.52 9.78 -0.63
CA TYR A 139 0.85 8.68 -1.32
C TYR A 139 0.84 7.45 -0.43
N PRO A 140 -0.32 6.76 -0.26
CA PRO A 140 -0.42 5.60 0.63
C PRO A 140 0.28 4.34 0.08
N ALA A 141 0.48 4.23 -1.24
CA ALA A 141 0.85 2.98 -1.87
C ALA A 141 -0.06 1.83 -1.40
N SER A 142 0.48 0.61 -1.19
CA SER A 142 -0.31 -0.54 -0.73
C SER A 142 -0.85 -0.45 0.71
N LEU A 143 -0.60 0.64 1.46
CA LEU A 143 -1.32 0.89 2.70
C LEU A 143 -2.82 1.13 2.44
N THR A 144 -3.20 1.53 1.23
CA THR A 144 -4.58 1.56 0.72
C THR A 144 -5.34 0.27 1.00
N LYS A 145 -4.65 -0.88 0.95
CA LYS A 145 -5.28 -2.20 1.15
C LYS A 145 -5.78 -2.43 2.58
N ILE A 146 -5.35 -1.62 3.57
CA ILE A 146 -5.94 -1.61 4.91
C ILE A 146 -7.40 -1.13 4.80
N MET A 147 -7.64 -0.03 4.08
CA MET A 147 -8.99 0.48 3.82
C MET A 147 -9.82 -0.53 3.00
N THR A 148 -9.23 -1.10 1.96
CA THR A 148 -9.90 -2.14 1.15
C THR A 148 -10.29 -3.35 1.99
N ALA A 149 -9.43 -3.79 2.92
CA ALA A 149 -9.73 -4.90 3.81
C ALA A 149 -10.88 -4.58 4.76
N ILE A 150 -10.84 -3.43 5.44
CA ILE A 150 -11.86 -3.13 6.45
C ILE A 150 -13.23 -2.86 5.83
N VAL A 151 -13.29 -2.10 4.73
CA VAL A 151 -14.54 -1.89 3.99
C VAL A 151 -15.08 -3.22 3.45
N GLY A 152 -14.20 -4.07 2.88
CA GLY A 152 -14.59 -5.38 2.39
C GLY A 152 -15.11 -6.30 3.50
N LEU A 153 -14.46 -6.32 4.67
CA LEU A 153 -14.92 -7.11 5.83
C LEU A 153 -16.28 -6.65 6.35
N GLU A 154 -16.54 -5.34 6.36
CA GLU A 154 -17.84 -4.79 6.79
C GLU A 154 -18.96 -5.04 5.78
N LEU A 155 -18.64 -5.07 4.48
CA LEU A 155 -19.62 -5.35 3.43
C LEU A 155 -19.85 -6.86 3.19
N CYS A 156 -18.90 -7.71 3.59
CA CYS A 156 -18.95 -9.15 3.30
C CYS A 156 -19.95 -9.86 4.23
N PRO A 157 -21.03 -10.45 3.71
CA PRO A 157 -22.04 -11.09 4.54
C PRO A 157 -21.62 -12.48 5.06
N ASP A 158 -20.71 -13.15 4.35
CA ASP A 158 -20.19 -14.48 4.70
C ASP A 158 -18.76 -14.67 4.17
N LEU A 159 -17.82 -14.75 5.08
CA LEU A 159 -16.40 -14.94 4.76
C LEU A 159 -16.07 -16.30 4.10
N ASN A 160 -16.96 -17.28 4.25
CA ASN A 160 -16.81 -18.61 3.62
C ASN A 160 -17.49 -18.69 2.25
N ALA A 161 -18.24 -17.66 1.86
CA ALA A 161 -18.83 -17.62 0.52
C ALA A 161 -17.73 -17.55 -0.55
N THR A 162 -18.00 -18.19 -1.68
CA THR A 162 -17.03 -18.34 -2.78
C THR A 162 -17.19 -17.21 -3.80
N VAL A 163 -16.08 -16.67 -4.23
CA VAL A 163 -15.94 -15.70 -5.32
C VAL A 163 -15.35 -16.41 -6.54
N HIS A 164 -16.01 -16.26 -7.70
CA HIS A 164 -15.47 -16.70 -8.97
C HIS A 164 -14.54 -15.64 -9.55
N ILE A 165 -13.23 -15.93 -9.65
CA ILE A 165 -12.22 -15.01 -10.17
C ILE A 165 -12.40 -14.89 -11.70
N THR A 166 -12.55 -13.66 -12.17
CA THR A 166 -12.74 -13.37 -13.60
C THR A 166 -11.52 -12.68 -14.20
N ASP A 167 -11.38 -12.73 -15.54
CA ASP A 167 -10.34 -11.99 -16.27
C ASP A 167 -10.39 -10.48 -15.98
N ALA A 168 -11.58 -9.93 -15.76
CA ALA A 168 -11.75 -8.51 -15.43
C ALA A 168 -11.09 -8.13 -14.10
N MET A 169 -11.11 -9.01 -13.09
CA MET A 169 -10.47 -8.81 -11.78
C MET A 169 -8.94 -8.80 -11.87
N LEU A 170 -8.38 -9.48 -12.87
CA LEU A 170 -6.94 -9.63 -13.08
C LEU A 170 -6.38 -8.65 -14.13
N SER A 171 -7.28 -8.00 -14.89
CA SER A 171 -6.90 -7.15 -16.01
C SER A 171 -6.00 -5.98 -15.60
N GLY A 172 -4.94 -5.72 -16.38
CA GLY A 172 -4.04 -4.58 -16.20
C GLY A 172 -3.04 -4.72 -15.05
N LEU A 173 -3.12 -5.79 -14.22
CA LEU A 173 -2.25 -5.93 -13.04
C LEU A 173 -0.80 -6.22 -13.41
N LEU A 174 -0.58 -7.01 -14.46
CA LEU A 174 0.76 -7.33 -14.95
C LEU A 174 1.44 -6.11 -15.57
N GLU A 175 0.71 -5.36 -16.38
CA GLU A 175 1.19 -4.13 -17.03
C GLU A 175 1.51 -3.03 -16.02
N ALA A 176 0.79 -3.02 -14.90
CA ALA A 176 1.00 -2.09 -13.80
C ALA A 176 2.11 -2.53 -12.82
N ASP A 177 2.76 -3.67 -13.07
CA ASP A 177 3.74 -4.29 -12.15
C ASP A 177 3.19 -4.40 -10.72
N ALA A 178 1.91 -4.78 -10.60
CA ALA A 178 1.21 -4.88 -9.33
C ALA A 178 1.62 -6.17 -8.59
N SER A 179 1.79 -6.07 -7.27
CA SER A 179 1.91 -7.28 -6.44
C SER A 179 0.59 -8.06 -6.47
N VAL A 180 0.66 -9.36 -6.69
CA VAL A 180 -0.49 -10.27 -6.72
C VAL A 180 -0.33 -11.40 -5.70
N ALA A 181 -1.43 -11.93 -5.19
CA ALA A 181 -1.42 -13.13 -4.36
C ALA A 181 -1.20 -14.39 -5.19
N GLY A 182 -1.71 -14.42 -6.42
CA GLY A 182 -1.54 -15.51 -7.38
C GLY A 182 -2.82 -16.24 -7.72
N PHE A 183 -3.99 -15.64 -7.46
CA PHE A 183 -5.29 -16.20 -7.88
C PHE A 183 -5.44 -16.18 -9.39
N LEU A 184 -6.09 -17.21 -9.93
CA LEU A 184 -6.19 -17.46 -11.36
C LEU A 184 -7.60 -17.22 -11.90
N SER A 185 -7.72 -16.85 -13.17
CA SER A 185 -9.04 -16.75 -13.84
C SER A 185 -9.76 -18.09 -13.85
N GLY A 186 -11.05 -18.10 -13.49
CA GLY A 186 -11.86 -19.30 -13.33
C GLY A 186 -11.69 -20.00 -11.98
N GLU A 187 -10.90 -19.47 -11.06
CA GLU A 187 -10.71 -20.00 -9.73
C GLU A 187 -11.89 -19.65 -8.81
N GLU A 188 -12.29 -20.62 -7.98
CA GLU A 188 -13.31 -20.45 -6.94
C GLU A 188 -12.65 -20.29 -5.59
N VAL A 189 -12.67 -19.06 -5.04
CA VAL A 189 -11.91 -18.67 -3.83
C VAL A 189 -12.84 -18.15 -2.76
N GLN A 190 -12.67 -18.57 -1.50
CA GLN A 190 -13.44 -18.01 -0.38
C GLN A 190 -13.01 -16.55 -0.09
N TYR A 191 -13.94 -15.71 0.39
CA TYR A 191 -13.61 -14.34 0.78
C TYR A 191 -12.49 -14.28 1.80
N ILE A 192 -12.49 -15.15 2.82
CA ILE A 192 -11.43 -15.16 3.83
C ILE A 192 -10.04 -15.36 3.21
N ASP A 193 -9.93 -16.20 2.20
CA ASP A 193 -8.67 -16.47 1.48
C ASP A 193 -8.23 -15.24 0.65
N LEU A 194 -9.20 -14.53 0.05
CA LEU A 194 -8.93 -13.24 -0.63
C LEU A 194 -8.41 -12.19 0.35
N PHE A 195 -8.97 -12.08 1.57
CA PHE A 195 -8.47 -11.14 2.57
C PHE A 195 -7.05 -11.48 3.04
N TYR A 196 -6.70 -12.75 3.19
CA TYR A 196 -5.33 -13.17 3.45
C TYR A 196 -4.40 -12.83 2.28
N GLY A 197 -4.80 -13.09 1.05
CA GLY A 197 -4.06 -12.71 -0.16
C GLY A 197 -3.85 -11.20 -0.27
N LEU A 198 -4.90 -10.41 0.00
CA LEU A 198 -4.88 -8.95 0.03
C LEU A 198 -3.82 -8.40 0.99
N MET A 199 -3.84 -8.88 2.23
CA MET A 199 -3.03 -8.29 3.29
C MET A 199 -1.61 -8.84 3.31
N LEU A 200 -1.41 -10.15 3.23
CA LEU A 200 -0.09 -10.79 3.35
C LEU A 200 0.74 -10.61 2.08
N ALA A 201 0.23 -11.06 0.93
CA ALA A 201 0.93 -10.93 -0.35
C ALA A 201 0.83 -9.53 -0.96
N SER A 202 0.06 -8.62 -0.35
CA SER A 202 -0.26 -7.32 -0.95
C SER A 202 -0.99 -7.47 -2.29
N GLY A 203 -1.84 -8.51 -2.45
CA GLY A 203 -2.47 -8.93 -3.70
C GLY A 203 -3.42 -7.89 -4.27
N ALA A 204 -3.10 -7.36 -5.45
CA ALA A 204 -3.99 -6.48 -6.21
C ALA A 204 -5.13 -7.29 -6.88
N ASP A 205 -4.87 -8.53 -7.24
CA ASP A 205 -5.85 -9.51 -7.69
C ASP A 205 -6.94 -9.74 -6.64
N ALA A 206 -6.54 -9.98 -5.39
CA ALA A 206 -7.45 -10.09 -4.26
C ALA A 206 -8.23 -8.78 -4.00
N ALA A 207 -7.57 -7.62 -4.10
CA ALA A 207 -8.23 -6.32 -3.93
C ALA A 207 -9.35 -6.09 -4.95
N ASN A 208 -9.05 -6.35 -6.24
CA ASN A 208 -10.05 -6.23 -7.31
C ASN A 208 -11.17 -7.26 -7.14
N ALA A 209 -10.83 -8.52 -6.78
CA ALA A 209 -11.82 -9.58 -6.57
C ALA A 209 -12.81 -9.21 -5.47
N ILE A 210 -12.33 -8.75 -4.31
CA ILE A 210 -13.17 -8.29 -3.19
C ILE A 210 -14.06 -7.12 -3.64
N ALA A 211 -13.48 -6.10 -4.26
CA ALA A 211 -14.21 -4.90 -4.65
C ALA A 211 -15.30 -5.18 -5.68
N ILE A 212 -14.96 -5.90 -6.75
CA ILE A 212 -15.91 -6.21 -7.83
C ILE A 212 -17.01 -7.14 -7.36
N SER A 213 -16.67 -8.15 -6.54
CA SER A 213 -17.68 -9.11 -6.06
C SER A 213 -18.66 -8.51 -5.04
N LEU A 214 -18.22 -7.55 -4.22
CA LEU A 214 -19.08 -6.91 -3.21
C LEU A 214 -19.86 -5.70 -3.74
N CYS A 215 -19.28 -4.91 -4.63
CA CYS A 215 -19.88 -3.65 -5.10
C CYS A 215 -20.13 -3.60 -6.61
N GLY A 216 -19.81 -4.66 -7.36
CA GLY A 216 -20.01 -4.72 -8.82
C GLY A 216 -18.88 -4.05 -9.62
N SER A 217 -18.15 -3.10 -9.04
CA SER A 217 -16.98 -2.47 -9.67
C SER A 217 -15.99 -1.95 -8.64
N THR A 218 -14.75 -1.71 -9.06
CA THR A 218 -13.74 -1.04 -8.23
C THR A 218 -14.11 0.41 -7.94
N ASP A 219 -14.77 1.10 -8.86
CA ASP A 219 -15.15 2.51 -8.71
C ASP A 219 -16.23 2.67 -7.62
N GLU A 220 -17.25 1.82 -7.61
CA GLU A 220 -18.28 1.80 -6.57
C GLU A 220 -17.68 1.46 -5.20
N PHE A 221 -16.72 0.55 -5.16
CA PHE A 221 -16.01 0.23 -3.92
C PHE A 221 -15.16 1.41 -3.42
N VAL A 222 -14.53 2.18 -4.30
CA VAL A 222 -13.78 3.41 -3.96
C VAL A 222 -14.68 4.46 -3.33
N ILE A 223 -15.95 4.55 -3.75
CA ILE A 223 -16.93 5.43 -3.07
C ILE A 223 -17.08 5.00 -1.60
N CYS A 224 -17.29 3.70 -1.34
CA CYS A 224 -17.37 3.17 0.03
C CYS A 224 -16.09 3.43 0.84
N MET A 225 -14.90 3.32 0.21
CA MET A 225 -13.63 3.62 0.87
C MET A 225 -13.53 5.10 1.30
N ASN A 226 -13.94 6.02 0.43
CA ASN A 226 -13.91 7.44 0.75
C ASN A 226 -14.99 7.83 1.77
N ASP A 227 -16.16 7.21 1.73
CA ASP A 227 -17.20 7.39 2.75
C ASP A 227 -16.71 6.88 4.12
N MET A 228 -16.01 5.75 4.17
CA MET A 228 -15.39 5.24 5.39
C MET A 228 -14.28 6.19 5.88
N ALA A 229 -13.44 6.71 4.99
CA ALA A 229 -12.42 7.70 5.37
C ALA A 229 -13.04 8.94 6.03
N LEU A 230 -14.15 9.46 5.48
CA LEU A 230 -14.89 10.57 6.08
C LEU A 230 -15.48 10.21 7.45
N LYS A 231 -16.07 9.02 7.61
CA LYS A 231 -16.61 8.54 8.89
C LYS A 231 -15.53 8.42 9.96
N LEU A 232 -14.32 8.02 9.59
CA LEU A 232 -13.17 7.91 10.49
C LEU A 232 -12.48 9.25 10.74
N GLY A 233 -12.92 10.34 10.12
CA GLY A 233 -12.28 11.65 10.27
C GLY A 233 -10.95 11.80 9.50
N MET A 234 -10.67 10.94 8.52
CA MET A 234 -9.47 10.98 7.68
C MET A 234 -9.60 12.09 6.62
N VAL A 235 -9.67 13.33 7.06
CA VAL A 235 -10.02 14.50 6.23
C VAL A 235 -8.96 14.85 5.17
N SER A 236 -7.77 14.34 5.31
CA SER A 236 -6.66 14.55 4.35
C SER A 236 -6.43 13.35 3.42
N THR A 237 -7.37 12.40 3.41
CA THR A 237 -7.29 11.18 2.61
C THR A 237 -8.28 11.20 1.45
N ASN A 238 -7.82 10.75 0.29
CA ASN A 238 -8.64 10.50 -0.90
C ASN A 238 -8.13 9.24 -1.59
N TYR A 239 -8.99 8.24 -1.74
CA TYR A 239 -8.72 7.01 -2.47
C TYR A 239 -9.25 7.12 -3.90
N THR A 240 -8.49 6.58 -4.87
CA THR A 240 -8.83 6.56 -6.30
C THR A 240 -8.85 5.16 -6.89
N ASN A 241 -8.32 4.18 -6.15
CA ASN A 241 -8.37 2.75 -6.49
C ASN A 241 -8.24 1.90 -5.24
N VAL A 242 -8.53 0.61 -5.37
CA VAL A 242 -8.56 -0.37 -4.26
C VAL A 242 -7.20 -1.00 -3.96
N THR A 243 -6.19 -0.75 -4.79
CA THR A 243 -4.90 -1.45 -4.77
C THR A 243 -3.76 -0.63 -4.17
N GLY A 244 -3.85 0.69 -4.26
CA GLY A 244 -2.77 1.62 -3.93
C GLY A 244 -1.74 1.78 -5.06
N LEU A 245 -2.05 1.35 -6.28
CA LEU A 245 -1.31 1.75 -7.47
C LEU A 245 -1.33 3.27 -7.59
N HIS A 246 -0.22 3.82 -8.12
CA HIS A 246 -0.06 5.26 -8.12
C HIS A 246 -1.14 5.99 -8.94
N ASP A 247 -1.71 7.00 -8.33
CA ASP A 247 -2.60 7.97 -8.94
C ASP A 247 -2.31 9.34 -8.31
N VAL A 248 -2.18 10.37 -9.14
CA VAL A 248 -1.83 11.73 -8.69
C VAL A 248 -2.88 12.36 -7.77
N LYS A 249 -4.13 11.89 -7.80
CA LYS A 249 -5.22 12.36 -6.93
C LYS A 249 -5.31 11.59 -5.60
N MET A 250 -4.64 10.46 -5.50
CA MET A 250 -4.62 9.67 -4.27
C MET A 250 -3.75 10.37 -3.22
N ARG A 251 -4.25 10.55 -2.01
CA ARG A 251 -3.56 11.24 -0.91
C ARG A 251 -3.92 10.63 0.42
N THR A 252 -3.00 10.74 1.35
CA THR A 252 -3.21 10.43 2.77
C THR A 252 -2.18 11.16 3.63
N THR A 253 -2.23 10.97 4.95
CA THR A 253 -1.23 11.42 5.93
C THR A 253 -0.86 10.26 6.86
N ALA A 254 0.25 10.39 7.59
CA ALA A 254 0.62 9.39 8.60
C ALA A 254 -0.46 9.29 9.70
N THR A 255 -1.04 10.43 10.09
CA THR A 255 -2.15 10.49 11.05
C THR A 255 -3.38 9.73 10.55
N ASP A 256 -3.82 9.99 9.32
CA ASP A 256 -5.01 9.32 8.76
C ASP A 256 -4.79 7.79 8.67
N ILE A 257 -3.59 7.35 8.29
CA ILE A 257 -3.27 5.92 8.26
C ILE A 257 -3.23 5.30 9.67
N ALA A 258 -2.78 6.04 10.67
CA ALA A 258 -2.82 5.56 12.07
C ALA A 258 -4.26 5.41 12.57
N LEU A 259 -5.14 6.39 12.28
CA LEU A 259 -6.59 6.30 12.55
C LEU A 259 -7.21 5.06 11.91
N LEU A 260 -6.91 4.85 10.63
CA LEU A 260 -7.41 3.70 9.88
C LEU A 260 -6.94 2.37 10.49
N LEU A 261 -5.64 2.28 10.83
CA LEU A 261 -5.10 1.04 11.40
C LEU A 261 -5.67 0.78 12.80
N ASP A 262 -5.84 1.82 13.62
CA ASP A 262 -6.46 1.71 14.94
C ASP A 262 -7.87 1.13 14.84
N TYR A 263 -8.72 1.73 14.02
CA TYR A 263 -10.06 1.24 13.75
C TYR A 263 -10.07 -0.20 13.22
N ALA A 264 -9.21 -0.49 12.26
CA ALA A 264 -9.14 -1.82 11.64
C ALA A 264 -8.71 -2.91 12.66
N LEU A 265 -7.85 -2.59 13.63
CA LEU A 265 -7.40 -3.51 14.66
C LEU A 265 -8.50 -3.90 15.66
N ASP A 266 -9.60 -3.15 15.76
CA ASP A 266 -10.77 -3.53 16.54
C ASP A 266 -11.61 -4.61 15.85
N ASN A 267 -11.46 -4.79 14.55
CA ASN A 267 -12.03 -5.92 13.84
C ASN A 267 -11.19 -7.19 14.06
N GLU A 268 -11.75 -8.18 14.75
CA GLU A 268 -11.05 -9.41 15.12
C GLU A 268 -10.52 -10.17 13.89
N THR A 269 -11.28 -10.24 12.81
CA THR A 269 -10.86 -10.90 11.57
C THR A 269 -9.67 -10.19 10.94
N PHE A 270 -9.73 -8.86 10.82
CA PHE A 270 -8.60 -8.07 10.32
C PHE A 270 -7.35 -8.27 11.18
N ARG A 271 -7.52 -8.19 12.50
CA ARG A 271 -6.42 -8.40 13.45
C ARG A 271 -5.78 -9.77 13.30
N ASN A 272 -6.61 -10.81 13.16
CA ASN A 272 -6.12 -12.19 12.94
C ASN A 272 -5.35 -12.33 11.62
N ILE A 273 -5.77 -11.63 10.56
CA ILE A 273 -5.09 -11.66 9.27
C ILE A 273 -3.74 -10.95 9.33
N ILE A 274 -3.71 -9.70 9.84
CA ILE A 274 -2.52 -8.85 9.76
C ILE A 274 -1.37 -9.33 10.66
N THR A 275 -1.66 -10.18 11.66
CA THR A 275 -0.66 -10.77 12.56
C THR A 275 -0.01 -12.05 12.00
N LYS A 276 -0.51 -12.61 10.89
CA LYS A 276 0.05 -13.84 10.33
C LYS A 276 1.32 -13.59 9.54
N GLN A 277 2.31 -14.43 9.74
CA GLN A 277 3.53 -14.44 8.92
C GLN A 277 3.30 -15.15 7.58
N SER A 278 2.44 -16.17 7.56
CA SER A 278 2.01 -16.88 6.36
C SER A 278 0.64 -17.50 6.56
N TYR A 279 -0.02 -17.79 5.45
CA TYR A 279 -1.30 -18.46 5.42
C TYR A 279 -1.41 -19.31 4.16
N THR A 280 -1.99 -20.51 4.26
CA THR A 280 -2.31 -21.34 3.11
C THR A 280 -3.83 -21.36 2.96
N THR A 281 -4.33 -20.95 1.80
CA THR A 281 -5.76 -20.93 1.48
C THR A 281 -6.35 -22.34 1.50
N ALA A 282 -7.66 -22.43 1.53
CA ALA A 282 -8.34 -23.68 1.22
C ALA A 282 -7.93 -24.18 -0.18
N ALA A 283 -8.06 -25.50 -0.41
CA ALA A 283 -7.92 -26.07 -1.75
C ALA A 283 -9.00 -25.52 -2.67
N THR A 284 -8.61 -25.16 -3.90
CA THR A 284 -9.51 -24.66 -4.94
C THR A 284 -9.50 -25.56 -6.17
N ASN A 285 -10.33 -25.27 -7.15
CA ASN A 285 -10.32 -25.96 -8.45
C ASN A 285 -9.03 -25.70 -9.27
N MET A 286 -8.19 -24.70 -8.89
CA MET A 286 -6.94 -24.37 -9.56
C MET A 286 -5.71 -24.64 -8.69
N HIS A 287 -5.85 -24.60 -7.38
CA HIS A 287 -4.79 -24.89 -6.40
C HIS A 287 -5.22 -26.02 -5.48
N GLU A 288 -4.96 -27.26 -5.89
CA GLU A 288 -5.39 -28.49 -5.18
C GLU A 288 -4.88 -28.57 -3.72
N ASN A 289 -3.74 -27.95 -3.41
CA ASN A 289 -3.16 -27.88 -2.07
C ASN A 289 -3.30 -26.51 -1.40
N GLY A 290 -4.15 -25.64 -1.95
CA GLY A 290 -4.22 -24.24 -1.57
C GLY A 290 -3.03 -23.41 -2.07
N LEU A 291 -3.15 -22.09 -1.91
CA LEU A 291 -2.12 -21.10 -2.25
C LEU A 291 -1.48 -20.59 -0.96
N THR A 292 -0.17 -20.72 -0.80
CA THR A 292 0.53 -20.18 0.38
C THR A 292 0.99 -18.74 0.11
N VAL A 293 0.51 -17.82 0.93
CA VAL A 293 0.87 -16.39 0.90
C VAL A 293 1.68 -16.02 2.14
N TYR A 294 2.63 -15.09 1.99
CA TYR A 294 3.56 -14.68 3.05
C TYR A 294 3.42 -13.20 3.36
N GLY A 295 3.52 -12.84 4.64
CA GLY A 295 3.49 -11.45 5.09
C GLY A 295 4.71 -10.67 4.62
N THR A 296 4.50 -9.69 3.74
CA THR A 296 5.59 -8.87 3.19
C THR A 296 6.36 -8.10 4.27
N MET A 297 5.71 -7.65 5.33
CA MET A 297 6.38 -6.98 6.44
C MET A 297 7.32 -7.94 7.17
N PHE A 298 6.83 -9.10 7.57
CA PHE A 298 7.63 -10.08 8.31
C PHE A 298 8.82 -10.58 7.51
N SER A 299 8.71 -10.68 6.18
CA SER A 299 9.82 -11.05 5.30
C SER A 299 10.95 -10.02 5.26
N MET A 300 10.69 -8.77 5.63
CA MET A 300 11.66 -7.67 5.65
C MET A 300 12.30 -7.46 7.02
N LEU A 301 11.71 -7.99 8.07
CA LEU A 301 12.20 -7.79 9.44
C LEU A 301 13.21 -8.86 9.82
N PRO A 302 14.37 -8.49 10.39
CA PRO A 302 15.35 -9.46 10.89
C PRO A 302 14.85 -10.19 12.14
N GLN A 303 13.99 -9.55 12.91
CA GLN A 303 13.36 -10.06 14.12
C GLN A 303 12.08 -9.27 14.45
N THR A 304 11.18 -9.88 15.20
CA THR A 304 9.94 -9.28 15.69
C THR A 304 9.91 -9.08 17.19
N GLU A 305 10.79 -9.75 17.94
CA GLU A 305 10.93 -9.65 19.40
C GLU A 305 12.27 -8.99 19.74
N PHE A 306 12.27 -8.11 20.73
CA PHE A 306 13.43 -7.31 21.13
C PHE A 306 13.75 -7.52 22.61
N ASP A 307 15.03 -7.32 22.98
CA ASP A 307 15.55 -7.55 24.35
C ASP A 307 14.85 -6.70 25.42
N ASN A 308 14.26 -5.57 25.04
CA ASN A 308 13.48 -4.71 25.94
C ASN A 308 12.02 -5.16 26.13
N GLY A 309 11.64 -6.33 25.59
CA GLY A 309 10.28 -6.87 25.69
C GLY A 309 9.31 -6.34 24.63
N ALA A 310 9.73 -5.46 23.73
CA ALA A 310 8.89 -5.01 22.61
C ALA A 310 8.69 -6.13 21.60
N VAL A 311 7.46 -6.27 21.08
CA VAL A 311 7.09 -7.25 20.06
C VAL A 311 6.35 -6.57 18.94
N ILE A 312 6.82 -6.69 17.69
CA ILE A 312 6.06 -6.27 16.51
C ILE A 312 5.02 -7.34 16.21
N LEU A 313 3.76 -6.97 16.30
CA LEU A 313 2.62 -7.89 16.19
C LEU A 313 2.14 -8.07 14.75
N GLY A 314 2.20 -7.03 13.94
CA GLY A 314 1.73 -7.07 12.56
C GLY A 314 1.86 -5.74 11.84
N GLY A 315 1.53 -5.73 10.57
CA GLY A 315 1.54 -4.51 9.78
C GLY A 315 1.43 -4.75 8.27
N LYS A 316 1.40 -3.64 7.54
CA LYS A 316 1.31 -3.59 6.09
C LYS A 316 2.40 -2.73 5.51
N THR A 317 3.11 -3.23 4.51
CA THR A 317 4.07 -2.49 3.70
C THR A 317 3.43 -1.91 2.44
N GLY A 318 4.02 -0.85 1.92
CA GLY A 318 3.66 -0.28 0.63
C GLY A 318 4.88 0.30 -0.07
N THR A 319 4.90 0.24 -1.39
CA THR A 319 5.97 0.84 -2.19
C THR A 319 5.43 1.22 -3.56
N THR A 320 5.63 2.46 -3.95
CA THR A 320 5.56 2.93 -5.35
C THR A 320 6.69 3.91 -5.55
N THR A 321 7.12 4.14 -6.79
CA THR A 321 8.20 5.12 -7.05
C THR A 321 7.88 6.50 -6.47
N PRO A 322 6.65 7.07 -6.58
CA PRO A 322 6.34 8.38 -5.98
C PRO A 322 6.14 8.36 -4.46
N ALA A 323 5.66 7.25 -3.88
CA ALA A 323 5.44 7.14 -2.43
C ALA A 323 6.73 6.86 -1.65
N GLY A 324 7.70 6.21 -2.29
CA GLY A 324 8.81 5.59 -1.58
C GLY A 324 8.34 4.36 -0.78
N GLN A 325 9.04 4.06 0.30
CA GLN A 325 8.68 2.95 1.20
C GLN A 325 7.73 3.44 2.29
N CYS A 326 6.61 2.75 2.42
CA CYS A 326 5.56 3.01 3.41
C CYS A 326 5.38 1.80 4.33
N LEU A 327 5.13 2.07 5.60
CA LEU A 327 4.84 1.06 6.61
C LEU A 327 3.75 1.58 7.56
N ALA A 328 2.76 0.75 7.82
CA ALA A 328 1.83 0.88 8.94
C ALA A 328 1.92 -0.42 9.75
N SER A 329 2.25 -0.32 11.03
CA SER A 329 2.49 -1.48 11.89
C SER A 329 2.01 -1.21 13.30
N PHE A 330 1.80 -2.29 14.06
CA PHE A 330 1.54 -2.19 15.48
C PHE A 330 2.41 -3.16 16.28
N ALA A 331 2.70 -2.75 17.49
CA ALA A 331 3.60 -3.47 18.39
C ALA A 331 3.07 -3.43 19.81
N SER A 332 3.54 -4.34 20.67
CA SER A 332 3.31 -4.28 22.11
C SER A 332 4.61 -4.05 22.86
N LEU A 333 4.52 -3.30 23.97
CA LEU A 333 5.56 -3.13 24.97
C LEU A 333 4.92 -2.99 26.34
N ASP A 334 5.33 -3.79 27.32
CA ASP A 334 4.80 -3.78 28.68
C ASP A 334 3.28 -3.90 28.77
N GLY A 335 2.66 -4.64 27.86
CA GLY A 335 1.22 -4.85 27.77
C GLY A 335 0.44 -3.71 27.11
N GLN A 336 1.10 -2.63 26.70
CA GLN A 336 0.50 -1.53 25.93
C GLN A 336 0.72 -1.76 24.43
N GLU A 337 -0.25 -1.35 23.61
CA GLU A 337 -0.13 -1.40 22.15
C GLU A 337 0.17 -0.03 21.57
N TYR A 338 1.00 -0.02 20.53
CA TYR A 338 1.46 1.17 19.80
C TYR A 338 1.26 0.94 18.30
N ILE A 339 0.82 1.99 17.62
CA ILE A 339 0.69 2.05 16.16
C ILE A 339 1.76 2.97 15.61
#